data_5203bc70151a1025e6ecaa75978dd5aa
#
_entry.id   5203bc70151a1025e6ecaa75978dd5aa
#
_cell.length_a   1.000
_cell.length_b   1.000
_cell.length_c   1.000
_cell.angle_alpha   90.00
_cell.angle_beta   90.00
_cell.angle_gamma   90.00
#
_symmetry.space_group_name_H-M   'P 1'
#
loop_
_entity.id
_entity.type
_entity.pdbx_description
1 polymer ?
#
loop_
_entity_poly.entity_id
_entity_poly.type
_entity_poly.pdbx_seq_one_letter_code
_entity_poly.pdbx_strand_id
1 'polypeptide(L)'
;MSVEFNISNQYLRSNRKKGFVSFISGVSMIGLILAVMSLITVLSVMNGFHEELTNRILNTISHSYITGSDDTLENWDDLQKKINTQDRVIASSPYVEHFALMTSKTATQGVSVRGILINQESSTSALLDDIKYGSLNLEEDESSVLIGVGLATLMGTGVGDQITMIAPARNPLGALVPQSQTFTISGIFNAGLNDYNNGLAFIHLYDAQDLFTLGNKISGIRLKVENLFDANEITKDVVDSLGNGYYGVDWMQQQKHFIRALNLEKQMIAIILSLIIAVAAFNIVSMMVMVVTDKKSDIAILRTLGMTPKRI
;
A
#
# COMPACT_ATOMS: atom_id res chain seq x y z
N MET A 1 39.08 -16.47 39.12
CA MET A 1 38.68 -15.05 38.93
C MET A 1 39.92 -14.21 39.05
N SER A 2 40.24 -13.37 38.10
CA SER A 2 41.46 -12.54 38.14
C SER A 2 41.31 -11.47 39.23
N VAL A 3 42.44 -11.13 39.83
CA VAL A 3 42.51 -10.10 40.91
C VAL A 3 41.92 -8.78 40.40
N GLU A 4 42.09 -8.50 39.10
CA GLU A 4 41.56 -7.31 38.42
C GLU A 4 40.01 -7.27 38.47
N PHE A 5 39.35 -8.39 38.28
CA PHE A 5 37.88 -8.48 38.33
C PHE A 5 37.33 -8.24 39.76
N ASN A 6 37.99 -8.77 40.78
CA ASN A 6 37.61 -8.54 42.18
C ASN A 6 37.81 -7.08 42.61
N ILE A 7 38.91 -6.45 42.21
CA ILE A 7 39.19 -5.04 42.47
C ILE A 7 38.12 -4.18 41.73
N SER A 8 37.85 -4.44 40.46
CA SER A 8 36.83 -3.73 39.68
C SER A 8 35.44 -3.79 40.33
N ASN A 9 34.99 -4.99 40.74
CA ASN A 9 33.70 -5.19 41.38
C ASN A 9 33.59 -4.50 42.77
N GLN A 10 34.67 -4.48 43.53
CA GLN A 10 34.72 -3.81 44.84
C GLN A 10 34.73 -2.30 44.70
N TYR A 11 35.42 -1.75 43.69
CA TYR A 11 35.40 -0.34 43.32
C TYR A 11 34.06 0.16 42.82
N LEU A 12 33.37 -0.62 42.03
CA LEU A 12 32.00 -0.29 41.55
C LEU A 12 30.97 -0.25 42.72
N ARG A 13 31.13 -1.12 43.72
CA ARG A 13 30.25 -1.18 44.91
C ARG A 13 30.57 -0.13 46.01
N SER A 14 31.82 0.33 46.11
CA SER A 14 32.29 1.20 47.19
C SER A 14 31.91 2.68 47.05
N ASN A 15 31.30 3.10 45.97
CA ASN A 15 31.14 4.52 45.63
C ASN A 15 29.82 5.15 46.16
N ARG A 16 29.55 5.01 47.47
CA ARG A 16 28.38 5.62 48.13
C ARG A 16 28.45 7.12 48.41
N LYS A 17 29.58 7.83 48.13
CA LYS A 17 29.80 9.22 48.60
C LYS A 17 29.77 10.31 47.52
N LYS A 18 29.57 9.98 46.21
CA LYS A 18 29.50 10.99 45.15
C LYS A 18 28.15 10.95 44.45
N GLY A 19 27.11 11.43 45.15
CA GLY A 19 25.73 11.41 44.67
C GLY A 19 25.48 12.13 43.34
N PHE A 20 26.28 13.18 43.03
CA PHE A 20 26.09 14.00 41.84
C PHE A 20 26.44 13.26 40.54
N VAL A 21 27.58 12.57 40.49
CA VAL A 21 28.02 11.77 39.31
C VAL A 21 27.10 10.60 39.09
N SER A 22 26.71 9.90 40.15
CA SER A 22 25.75 8.80 40.09
C SER A 22 24.39 9.27 39.61
N PHE A 23 23.93 10.45 40.02
CA PHE A 23 22.66 11.05 39.57
C PHE A 23 22.69 11.38 38.09
N ILE A 24 23.75 12.06 37.58
CA ILE A 24 23.88 12.39 36.16
C ILE A 24 23.94 11.12 35.30
N SER A 25 24.73 10.12 35.73
CA SER A 25 24.78 8.83 35.03
C SER A 25 23.44 8.13 35.01
N GLY A 26 22.67 8.17 36.09
CA GLY A 26 21.32 7.61 36.16
C GLY A 26 20.36 8.31 35.23
N VAL A 27 20.34 9.63 35.19
CA VAL A 27 19.48 10.43 34.27
C VAL A 27 19.84 10.17 32.82
N SER A 28 21.14 10.12 32.49
CA SER A 28 21.60 9.80 31.13
C SER A 28 21.18 8.39 30.69
N MET A 29 21.28 7.42 31.61
CA MET A 29 20.87 6.04 31.33
C MET A 29 19.36 5.92 31.11
N ILE A 30 18.56 6.60 31.95
CA ILE A 30 17.09 6.65 31.77
C ILE A 30 16.75 7.31 30.46
N GLY A 31 17.40 8.42 30.10
CA GLY A 31 17.20 9.10 28.83
C GLY A 31 17.51 8.20 27.62
N LEU A 32 18.59 7.42 27.69
CA LEU A 32 18.94 6.46 26.64
C LEU A 32 17.92 5.33 26.53
N ILE A 33 17.49 4.77 27.67
CA ILE A 33 16.46 3.72 27.69
C ILE A 33 15.15 4.23 27.06
N LEU A 34 14.71 5.43 27.43
CA LEU A 34 13.49 6.04 26.88
C LEU A 34 13.62 6.30 25.37
N ALA A 35 14.78 6.76 24.91
CA ALA A 35 15.05 7.00 23.49
C ALA A 35 14.98 5.70 22.68
N VAL A 36 15.63 4.64 23.16
CA VAL A 36 15.62 3.32 22.49
C VAL A 36 14.22 2.70 22.53
N MET A 37 13.52 2.80 23.66
CA MET A 37 12.15 2.31 23.81
C MET A 37 11.20 3.02 22.83
N SER A 38 11.26 4.34 22.76
CA SER A 38 10.47 5.15 21.81
C SER A 38 10.76 4.73 20.36
N LEU A 39 12.02 4.54 20.02
CA LEU A 39 12.43 4.11 18.68
C LEU A 39 11.87 2.74 18.31
N ILE A 40 12.01 1.74 19.19
CA ILE A 40 11.49 0.39 18.96
C ILE A 40 9.96 0.45 18.78
N THR A 41 9.28 1.24 19.61
CA THR A 41 7.83 1.40 19.53
C THR A 41 7.40 2.01 18.19
N VAL A 42 8.07 3.10 17.78
CA VAL A 42 7.75 3.77 16.49
C VAL A 42 8.01 2.83 15.32
N LEU A 43 9.15 2.13 15.27
CA LEU A 43 9.47 1.18 14.20
C LEU A 43 8.48 0.00 14.17
N SER A 44 8.08 -0.51 15.32
CA SER A 44 7.13 -1.62 15.42
C SER A 44 5.75 -1.22 14.91
N VAL A 45 5.24 -0.06 15.33
CA VAL A 45 3.95 0.48 14.86
C VAL A 45 4.00 0.73 13.36
N MET A 46 5.10 1.29 12.87
CA MET A 46 5.28 1.62 11.46
C MET A 46 5.35 0.38 10.57
N ASN A 47 6.08 -0.66 11.01
CA ASN A 47 6.12 -1.92 10.28
C ASN A 47 4.73 -2.59 10.21
N GLY A 48 4.00 -2.63 11.33
CA GLY A 48 2.64 -3.16 11.35
C GLY A 48 1.67 -2.35 10.48
N PHE A 49 1.81 -1.03 10.46
CA PHE A 49 1.01 -0.16 9.59
C PHE A 49 1.30 -0.39 8.10
N HIS A 50 2.59 -0.50 7.72
CA HIS A 50 2.98 -0.82 6.35
C HIS A 50 2.44 -2.18 5.89
N GLU A 51 2.52 -3.20 6.74
CA GLU A 51 2.00 -4.54 6.44
C GLU A 51 0.48 -4.51 6.26
N GLU A 52 -0.25 -3.86 7.16
CA GLU A 52 -1.71 -3.74 7.06
C GLU A 52 -2.15 -2.94 5.83
N LEU A 53 -1.50 -1.79 5.55
CA LEU A 53 -1.79 -1.01 4.34
C LEU A 53 -1.51 -1.81 3.07
N THR A 54 -0.36 -2.49 3.03
CA THR A 54 0.03 -3.32 1.91
C THR A 54 -1.02 -4.41 1.69
N ASN A 55 -1.37 -5.16 2.71
CA ASN A 55 -2.36 -6.24 2.60
C ASN A 55 -3.74 -5.73 2.17
N ARG A 56 -4.21 -4.60 2.70
CA ARG A 56 -5.50 -4.00 2.30
C ARG A 56 -5.50 -3.56 0.84
N ILE A 57 -4.48 -2.82 0.42
CA ILE A 57 -4.39 -2.35 -0.97
C ILE A 57 -4.29 -3.54 -1.93
N LEU A 58 -3.48 -4.53 -1.60
CA LEU A 58 -3.10 -5.62 -2.48
C LEU A 58 -4.19 -6.68 -2.66
N ASN A 59 -4.98 -6.93 -1.64
CA ASN A 59 -6.13 -7.83 -1.76
C ASN A 59 -7.29 -7.16 -2.53
N THR A 60 -7.33 -5.83 -2.54
CA THR A 60 -8.44 -5.06 -3.11
C THR A 60 -8.26 -4.79 -4.60
N ILE A 61 -7.03 -4.61 -5.08
CA ILE A 61 -6.75 -4.27 -6.49
C ILE A 61 -6.08 -5.43 -7.22
N SER A 62 -6.25 -5.49 -8.55
CA SER A 62 -5.48 -6.41 -9.38
C SER A 62 -3.99 -6.11 -9.31
N HIS A 63 -3.16 -7.13 -9.41
CA HIS A 63 -1.70 -7.00 -9.28
C HIS A 63 -1.06 -6.27 -10.47
N SER A 64 -1.66 -6.42 -11.66
CA SER A 64 -1.29 -5.69 -12.88
C SER A 64 -2.43 -5.73 -13.90
N TYR A 65 -2.27 -5.01 -14.99
CA TYR A 65 -3.13 -5.14 -16.16
C TYR A 65 -2.33 -5.00 -17.45
N ILE A 66 -2.87 -5.57 -18.52
CA ILE A 66 -2.33 -5.49 -19.87
C ILE A 66 -3.33 -4.73 -20.74
N THR A 67 -2.83 -3.81 -21.53
CA THR A 67 -3.61 -3.02 -22.50
C THR A 67 -2.89 -2.93 -23.84
N GLY A 68 -3.56 -2.43 -24.87
CA GLY A 68 -2.98 -2.17 -26.18
C GLY A 68 -2.39 -0.77 -26.30
N SER A 69 -1.76 -0.48 -27.46
CA SER A 69 -1.07 0.80 -27.73
C SER A 69 -1.99 2.02 -27.72
N ASP A 70 -3.29 1.83 -27.91
CA ASP A 70 -4.34 2.84 -27.93
C ASP A 70 -5.27 2.75 -26.70
N ASP A 71 -4.76 2.18 -25.60
CA ASP A 71 -5.50 1.92 -24.36
C ASP A 71 -6.74 1.04 -24.57
N THR A 72 -6.78 0.25 -25.64
CA THR A 72 -7.84 -0.73 -25.90
C THR A 72 -7.28 -2.07 -26.40
N LEU A 73 -8.06 -3.14 -26.24
CA LEU A 73 -7.76 -4.48 -26.75
C LEU A 73 -8.90 -5.01 -27.60
N GLU A 74 -8.56 -5.47 -28.78
CA GLU A 74 -9.44 -6.28 -29.67
C GLU A 74 -9.12 -7.77 -29.52
N ASN A 75 -10.05 -8.64 -29.86
CA ASN A 75 -9.88 -10.10 -29.78
C ASN A 75 -9.35 -10.58 -28.42
N TRP A 76 -9.83 -9.94 -27.37
CA TRP A 76 -9.34 -10.12 -26.01
C TRP A 76 -9.56 -11.54 -25.44
N ASP A 77 -10.58 -12.29 -25.92
CA ASP A 77 -10.82 -13.67 -25.50
C ASP A 77 -9.63 -14.60 -25.78
N ASP A 78 -9.07 -14.52 -27.00
CA ASP A 78 -7.92 -15.35 -27.36
C ASP A 78 -6.64 -14.87 -26.67
N LEU A 79 -6.54 -13.57 -26.45
CA LEU A 79 -5.44 -12.99 -25.69
C LEU A 79 -5.48 -13.46 -24.22
N GLN A 80 -6.65 -13.43 -23.60
CA GLN A 80 -6.85 -13.91 -22.24
C GLN A 80 -6.49 -15.38 -22.06
N LYS A 81 -6.90 -16.24 -23.03
CA LYS A 81 -6.50 -17.65 -23.02
C LYS A 81 -4.99 -17.82 -23.03
N LYS A 82 -4.27 -17.06 -23.86
CA LYS A 82 -2.80 -17.07 -23.90
C LYS A 82 -2.19 -16.61 -22.58
N ILE A 83 -2.73 -15.55 -21.98
CA ILE A 83 -2.28 -15.04 -20.68
C ILE A 83 -2.47 -16.09 -19.59
N ASN A 84 -3.59 -16.78 -19.56
CA ASN A 84 -3.89 -17.81 -18.56
C ASN A 84 -3.01 -19.07 -18.69
N THR A 85 -2.27 -19.25 -19.80
CA THR A 85 -1.28 -20.34 -19.93
C THR A 85 0.11 -19.96 -19.42
N GLN A 86 0.32 -18.70 -19.03
CA GLN A 86 1.63 -18.25 -18.54
C GLN A 86 1.86 -18.71 -17.10
N ASP A 87 3.07 -19.17 -16.84
CA ASP A 87 3.51 -19.50 -15.48
C ASP A 87 3.39 -18.28 -14.57
N ARG A 88 3.04 -18.48 -13.30
CA ARG A 88 2.91 -17.46 -12.25
C ARG A 88 1.69 -16.53 -12.41
N VAL A 89 0.84 -16.69 -13.44
CA VAL A 89 -0.48 -16.03 -13.55
C VAL A 89 -1.54 -16.92 -12.93
N ILE A 90 -2.20 -16.46 -11.87
CA ILE A 90 -3.23 -17.23 -11.15
C ILE A 90 -4.60 -17.06 -11.80
N ALA A 91 -4.94 -15.83 -12.17
CA ALA A 91 -6.23 -15.50 -12.78
C ALA A 91 -6.10 -14.24 -13.63
N SER A 92 -7.01 -14.09 -14.58
CA SER A 92 -7.17 -12.88 -15.36
C SER A 92 -8.64 -12.53 -15.57
N SER A 93 -8.94 -11.23 -15.72
CA SER A 93 -10.30 -10.72 -15.96
C SER A 93 -10.26 -9.57 -16.96
N PRO A 94 -11.09 -9.63 -18.04
CA PRO A 94 -11.25 -8.49 -18.94
C PRO A 94 -12.00 -7.36 -18.22
N TYR A 95 -11.70 -6.13 -18.56
CA TYR A 95 -12.41 -4.98 -18.04
C TYR A 95 -12.51 -3.85 -19.06
N VAL A 96 -13.59 -3.09 -18.95
CA VAL A 96 -13.75 -1.76 -19.55
C VAL A 96 -13.74 -0.75 -18.41
N GLU A 97 -12.98 0.33 -18.49
CA GLU A 97 -12.98 1.37 -17.46
C GLU A 97 -12.89 2.75 -18.08
N HIS A 98 -13.92 3.55 -17.88
CA HIS A 98 -14.00 4.93 -18.33
C HIS A 98 -14.77 5.80 -17.34
N PHE A 99 -14.58 7.10 -17.44
CA PHE A 99 -15.31 8.07 -16.63
C PHE A 99 -16.68 8.37 -17.22
N ALA A 100 -17.69 8.45 -16.34
CA ALA A 100 -19.03 8.87 -16.67
C ALA A 100 -19.59 9.81 -15.60
N LEU A 101 -20.65 10.55 -15.93
CA LEU A 101 -21.47 11.25 -14.96
C LEU A 101 -22.62 10.34 -14.55
N MET A 102 -22.73 10.07 -13.27
CA MET A 102 -23.83 9.34 -12.67
C MET A 102 -24.82 10.32 -12.06
N THR A 103 -26.07 10.25 -12.46
CA THR A 103 -27.15 11.17 -12.05
C THR A 103 -28.28 10.40 -11.37
N SER A 104 -28.65 10.85 -10.17
CA SER A 104 -29.85 10.43 -9.46
C SER A 104 -30.90 11.56 -9.47
N LYS A 105 -31.99 11.38 -8.74
CA LYS A 105 -33.00 12.44 -8.54
C LYS A 105 -32.48 13.64 -7.74
N THR A 106 -31.43 13.43 -6.95
CA THR A 106 -30.95 14.41 -5.97
C THR A 106 -29.56 14.94 -6.22
N ALA A 107 -28.70 14.19 -6.95
CA ALA A 107 -27.30 14.54 -7.13
C ALA A 107 -26.74 14.05 -8.47
N THR A 108 -25.64 14.67 -8.90
CA THR A 108 -24.81 14.23 -10.02
C THR A 108 -23.36 14.14 -9.56
N GLN A 109 -22.70 13.02 -9.86
CA GLN A 109 -21.31 12.75 -9.49
C GLN A 109 -20.52 12.20 -10.69
N GLY A 110 -19.25 12.62 -10.80
CA GLY A 110 -18.30 11.97 -11.72
C GLY A 110 -17.80 10.68 -11.10
N VAL A 111 -17.91 9.58 -11.84
CA VAL A 111 -17.54 8.24 -11.39
C VAL A 111 -16.68 7.53 -12.41
N SER A 112 -15.79 6.64 -11.94
CA SER A 112 -15.20 5.62 -12.80
C SER A 112 -16.19 4.48 -12.91
N VAL A 113 -16.60 4.16 -14.12
CA VAL A 113 -17.49 3.03 -14.42
C VAL A 113 -16.61 1.90 -14.92
N ARG A 114 -16.71 0.74 -14.26
CA ARG A 114 -15.97 -0.45 -14.64
C ARG A 114 -16.91 -1.55 -15.07
N GLY A 115 -16.82 -1.93 -16.34
CA GLY A 115 -17.51 -3.11 -16.91
C GLY A 115 -16.69 -4.36 -16.60
N ILE A 116 -17.33 -5.39 -16.04
CA ILE A 116 -16.69 -6.63 -15.60
C ILE A 116 -17.54 -7.86 -15.91
N LEU A 117 -16.88 -9.02 -15.93
CA LEU A 117 -17.52 -10.32 -15.82
C LEU A 117 -17.36 -10.83 -14.39
N ILE A 118 -18.44 -10.86 -13.61
CA ILE A 118 -18.41 -11.13 -12.15
C ILE A 118 -17.59 -12.39 -11.80
N ASN A 119 -17.83 -13.49 -12.52
CA ASN A 119 -17.18 -14.77 -12.23
C ASN A 119 -15.66 -14.72 -12.39
N GLN A 120 -15.16 -13.88 -13.30
CA GLN A 120 -13.72 -13.70 -13.53
C GLN A 120 -13.15 -12.63 -12.62
N GLU A 121 -13.88 -11.56 -12.37
CA GLU A 121 -13.47 -10.48 -11.49
C GLU A 121 -13.26 -10.97 -10.05
N SER A 122 -14.16 -11.78 -9.52
CA SER A 122 -14.06 -12.36 -8.17
C SER A 122 -12.80 -13.22 -7.98
N SER A 123 -12.27 -13.79 -9.06
CA SER A 123 -11.01 -14.53 -9.03
C SER A 123 -9.77 -13.63 -9.02
N THR A 124 -9.91 -12.39 -9.50
CA THR A 124 -8.79 -11.47 -9.74
C THR A 124 -8.67 -10.39 -8.66
N SER A 125 -9.78 -10.00 -8.04
CA SER A 125 -9.87 -8.88 -7.11
C SER A 125 -10.89 -9.18 -6.01
N ALA A 126 -10.61 -8.72 -4.80
CA ALA A 126 -11.51 -8.80 -3.64
C ALA A 126 -12.41 -7.55 -3.48
N LEU A 127 -12.48 -6.69 -4.49
CA LEU A 127 -13.26 -5.43 -4.43
C LEU A 127 -14.76 -5.66 -4.14
N LEU A 128 -15.29 -6.80 -4.56
CA LEU A 128 -16.71 -7.15 -4.47
C LEU A 128 -17.00 -8.19 -3.38
N ASP A 129 -16.03 -8.53 -2.53
CA ASP A 129 -16.21 -9.54 -1.48
C ASP A 129 -17.12 -9.06 -0.34
N ASP A 130 -17.20 -7.75 -0.11
CA ASP A 130 -18.02 -7.16 0.96
C ASP A 130 -19.21 -6.38 0.38
N ILE A 131 -20.28 -7.09 0.05
CA ILE A 131 -21.57 -6.50 -0.33
C ILE A 131 -22.35 -6.17 0.94
N LYS A 132 -22.59 -4.88 1.19
CA LYS A 132 -23.30 -4.39 2.37
C LYS A 132 -24.81 -4.49 2.24
N TYR A 133 -25.34 -4.19 1.07
CA TYR A 133 -26.77 -4.22 0.77
C TYR A 133 -27.02 -4.76 -0.62
N GLY A 134 -28.13 -5.48 -0.82
CA GLY A 134 -28.50 -6.07 -2.10
C GLY A 134 -27.75 -7.36 -2.42
N SER A 135 -27.47 -7.59 -3.68
CA SER A 135 -26.82 -8.79 -4.19
C SER A 135 -25.75 -8.46 -5.23
N LEU A 136 -24.77 -9.34 -5.34
CA LEU A 136 -23.78 -9.31 -6.40
C LEU A 136 -24.42 -9.88 -7.69
N ASN A 137 -25.22 -9.08 -8.35
CA ASN A 137 -25.87 -9.45 -9.61
C ASN A 137 -25.60 -8.38 -10.67
N LEU A 138 -24.89 -8.78 -11.74
CA LEU A 138 -24.69 -8.03 -12.97
C LEU A 138 -24.86 -9.03 -14.11
N GLU A 139 -26.08 -9.21 -14.56
CA GLU A 139 -26.38 -10.07 -15.72
C GLU A 139 -26.41 -9.22 -16.98
N GLU A 140 -26.08 -9.84 -18.11
CA GLU A 140 -26.15 -9.23 -19.42
C GLU A 140 -27.61 -8.76 -19.71
N ASP A 141 -27.78 -7.60 -20.29
CA ASP A 141 -29.05 -6.99 -20.64
C ASP A 141 -30.00 -6.59 -19.49
N GLU A 142 -29.59 -6.78 -18.21
CA GLU A 142 -30.41 -6.36 -17.06
C GLU A 142 -30.22 -4.89 -16.68
N SER A 143 -29.26 -4.18 -17.28
CA SER A 143 -28.90 -2.80 -16.94
C SER A 143 -28.79 -2.59 -15.41
N SER A 144 -28.07 -3.48 -14.76
CA SER A 144 -27.85 -3.45 -13.33
C SER A 144 -26.49 -2.83 -12.99
N VAL A 145 -26.38 -2.22 -11.79
CA VAL A 145 -25.15 -1.56 -11.32
C VAL A 145 -24.88 -1.85 -9.85
N LEU A 146 -23.60 -2.06 -9.54
CA LEU A 146 -23.09 -2.06 -8.15
C LEU A 146 -22.39 -0.75 -7.90
N ILE A 147 -22.69 -0.10 -6.78
CA ILE A 147 -22.08 1.18 -6.38
C ILE A 147 -21.45 1.08 -5.01
N GLY A 148 -20.41 1.88 -4.77
CA GLY A 148 -19.78 1.95 -3.45
C GLY A 148 -20.69 2.61 -2.40
N VAL A 149 -20.53 2.23 -1.14
CA VAL A 149 -21.35 2.72 -0.01
C VAL A 149 -21.28 4.25 0.14
N GLY A 150 -20.13 4.85 -0.13
CA GLY A 150 -19.95 6.31 -0.09
C GLY A 150 -20.70 6.98 -1.25
N LEU A 151 -20.64 6.40 -2.46
CA LEU A 151 -21.35 6.89 -3.63
C LEU A 151 -22.88 6.81 -3.43
N ALA A 152 -23.39 5.72 -2.87
CA ALA A 152 -24.80 5.58 -2.51
C ALA A 152 -25.25 6.69 -1.54
N THR A 153 -24.43 7.00 -0.56
CA THR A 153 -24.70 8.07 0.42
C THR A 153 -24.68 9.46 -0.26
N LEU A 154 -23.67 9.73 -1.11
CA LEU A 154 -23.55 11.01 -1.83
C LEU A 154 -24.70 11.24 -2.80
N MET A 155 -25.18 10.18 -3.45
CA MET A 155 -26.26 10.22 -4.43
C MET A 155 -27.64 10.16 -3.78
N GLY A 156 -27.74 9.83 -2.48
CA GLY A 156 -29.01 9.65 -1.78
C GLY A 156 -29.84 8.51 -2.35
N THR A 157 -29.19 7.39 -2.74
CA THR A 157 -29.82 6.26 -3.42
C THR A 157 -29.57 4.95 -2.69
N GLY A 158 -30.46 3.98 -2.89
CA GLY A 158 -30.38 2.65 -2.31
C GLY A 158 -30.61 1.54 -3.35
N VAL A 159 -30.55 0.29 -2.89
CA VAL A 159 -30.84 -0.88 -3.75
C VAL A 159 -32.25 -0.78 -4.32
N GLY A 160 -32.40 -1.03 -5.62
CA GLY A 160 -33.64 -0.92 -6.37
C GLY A 160 -33.92 0.46 -6.96
N ASP A 161 -33.16 1.50 -6.57
CA ASP A 161 -33.29 2.81 -7.19
C ASP A 161 -32.66 2.84 -8.59
N GLN A 162 -33.18 3.73 -9.43
CA GLN A 162 -32.65 3.95 -10.77
C GLN A 162 -31.71 5.14 -10.79
N ILE A 163 -30.60 4.98 -11.51
CA ILE A 163 -29.62 6.00 -11.80
C ILE A 163 -29.36 6.06 -13.31
N THR A 164 -29.03 7.24 -13.82
CA THR A 164 -28.65 7.43 -15.22
C THR A 164 -27.16 7.71 -15.30
N MET A 165 -26.46 6.94 -16.12
CA MET A 165 -25.06 7.17 -16.48
C MET A 165 -24.99 7.91 -17.80
N ILE A 166 -24.17 8.96 -17.86
CA ILE A 166 -23.94 9.77 -19.05
C ILE A 166 -22.46 9.67 -19.37
N ALA A 167 -22.15 9.03 -20.48
CA ALA A 167 -20.78 8.82 -20.95
C ALA A 167 -20.47 9.69 -22.17
N PRO A 168 -19.26 10.23 -22.33
CA PRO A 168 -18.80 10.81 -23.56
C PRO A 168 -18.57 9.69 -24.59
N ALA A 169 -19.38 9.60 -25.61
CA ALA A 169 -19.22 8.68 -26.71
C ALA A 169 -18.86 9.41 -28.01
N ARG A 170 -18.25 8.73 -28.96
CA ARG A 170 -17.95 9.25 -30.29
C ARG A 170 -18.90 8.62 -31.31
N ASN A 171 -19.57 9.46 -32.08
CA ASN A 171 -20.32 8.95 -33.20
C ASN A 171 -19.40 8.47 -34.35
N PRO A 172 -19.89 7.76 -35.38
CA PRO A 172 -19.08 7.29 -36.49
C PRO A 172 -18.35 8.40 -37.26
N LEU A 173 -18.76 9.66 -37.11
CA LEU A 173 -18.13 10.85 -37.70
C LEU A 173 -17.08 11.48 -36.79
N GLY A 174 -16.81 10.86 -35.61
CA GLY A 174 -15.81 11.32 -34.65
C GLY A 174 -16.27 12.45 -33.72
N ALA A 175 -17.50 12.95 -33.84
CA ALA A 175 -18.05 13.97 -32.95
C ALA A 175 -18.39 13.37 -31.57
N LEU A 176 -18.09 14.10 -30.50
CA LEU A 176 -18.49 13.74 -29.15
C LEU A 176 -20.01 13.92 -28.99
N VAL A 177 -20.70 12.84 -28.70
CA VAL A 177 -22.14 12.80 -28.43
C VAL A 177 -22.33 12.13 -27.07
N PRO A 178 -23.03 12.73 -26.10
CA PRO A 178 -23.28 12.07 -24.83
C PRO A 178 -24.19 10.86 -25.04
N GLN A 179 -23.73 9.69 -24.63
CA GLN A 179 -24.52 8.47 -24.51
C GLN A 179 -25.08 8.39 -23.10
N SER A 180 -26.37 8.08 -22.97
CA SER A 180 -26.99 7.92 -21.66
C SER A 180 -27.71 6.58 -21.54
N GLN A 181 -27.54 5.91 -20.42
CA GLN A 181 -28.20 4.65 -20.09
C GLN A 181 -28.65 4.65 -18.64
N THR A 182 -29.81 4.09 -18.36
CA THR A 182 -30.36 4.01 -17.01
C THR A 182 -30.13 2.62 -16.46
N PHE A 183 -29.61 2.56 -15.23
CA PHE A 183 -29.29 1.34 -14.51
C PHE A 183 -30.08 1.25 -13.21
N THR A 184 -30.39 0.04 -12.78
CA THR A 184 -30.97 -0.24 -11.45
C THR A 184 -29.88 -0.69 -10.49
N ILE A 185 -29.82 -0.12 -9.30
CA ILE A 185 -28.85 -0.50 -8.27
C ILE A 185 -29.19 -1.89 -7.75
N SER A 186 -28.38 -2.89 -8.08
CA SER A 186 -28.53 -4.27 -7.62
C SER A 186 -27.86 -4.53 -6.27
N GLY A 187 -26.79 -3.78 -5.97
CA GLY A 187 -26.09 -3.91 -4.71
C GLY A 187 -25.17 -2.73 -4.39
N ILE A 188 -24.79 -2.66 -3.11
CA ILE A 188 -23.89 -1.63 -2.57
C ILE A 188 -22.71 -2.33 -1.89
N PHE A 189 -21.50 -2.09 -2.41
CA PHE A 189 -20.27 -2.71 -1.90
C PHE A 189 -19.49 -1.78 -0.98
N ASN A 190 -18.61 -2.37 -0.16
CA ASN A 190 -17.62 -1.64 0.62
C ASN A 190 -16.20 -2.18 0.33
N ALA A 191 -15.45 -1.45 -0.44
CA ALA A 191 -14.08 -1.80 -0.82
C ALA A 191 -13.04 -1.56 0.32
N GLY A 192 -13.46 -0.98 1.46
CA GLY A 192 -12.52 -0.61 2.53
C GLY A 192 -11.64 0.61 2.22
N LEU A 193 -11.71 1.17 1.02
CA LEU A 193 -10.97 2.33 0.55
C LEU A 193 -11.93 3.42 0.09
N ASN A 194 -11.77 4.64 0.62
CA ASN A 194 -12.70 5.74 0.36
C ASN A 194 -12.79 6.11 -1.12
N ASP A 195 -11.68 6.08 -1.86
CA ASP A 195 -11.66 6.44 -3.27
C ASP A 195 -12.54 5.48 -4.10
N TYR A 196 -12.48 4.19 -3.82
CA TYR A 196 -13.35 3.20 -4.47
C TYR A 196 -14.79 3.29 -3.99
N ASN A 197 -15.00 3.50 -2.69
CA ASN A 197 -16.35 3.64 -2.14
C ASN A 197 -17.10 4.88 -2.66
N ASN A 198 -16.38 5.96 -2.98
CA ASN A 198 -16.97 7.24 -3.39
C ASN A 198 -16.98 7.47 -4.91
N GLY A 199 -16.16 6.71 -5.66
CA GLY A 199 -15.90 7.05 -7.06
C GLY A 199 -15.99 5.89 -8.05
N LEU A 200 -16.31 4.66 -7.61
CA LEU A 200 -16.34 3.49 -8.49
C LEU A 200 -17.75 2.88 -8.56
N ALA A 201 -18.16 2.54 -9.78
CA ALA A 201 -19.37 1.77 -10.07
C ALA A 201 -19.02 0.60 -10.97
N PHE A 202 -19.67 -0.56 -10.76
CA PHE A 202 -19.52 -1.73 -11.62
C PHE A 202 -20.80 -2.01 -12.37
N ILE A 203 -20.65 -2.31 -13.67
CA ILE A 203 -21.71 -2.78 -14.56
C ILE A 203 -21.25 -4.02 -15.29
N HIS A 204 -22.14 -4.70 -15.99
CA HIS A 204 -21.76 -5.81 -16.85
C HIS A 204 -20.79 -5.35 -17.95
N LEU A 205 -19.87 -6.22 -18.39
CA LEU A 205 -18.85 -5.88 -19.38
C LEU A 205 -19.45 -5.38 -20.70
N TYR A 206 -20.48 -6.06 -21.18
CA TYR A 206 -21.14 -5.71 -22.45
C TYR A 206 -21.96 -4.42 -22.34
N ASP A 207 -22.61 -4.17 -21.20
CA ASP A 207 -23.29 -2.89 -20.95
C ASP A 207 -22.27 -1.72 -20.96
N ALA A 208 -21.05 -1.96 -20.47
CA ALA A 208 -19.99 -0.94 -20.53
C ALA A 208 -19.50 -0.72 -21.96
N GLN A 209 -19.35 -1.78 -22.75
CA GLN A 209 -18.99 -1.65 -24.17
C GLN A 209 -20.01 -0.84 -24.94
N ASP A 210 -21.30 -1.04 -24.67
CA ASP A 210 -22.40 -0.30 -25.29
C ASP A 210 -22.45 1.16 -24.82
N LEU A 211 -22.38 1.39 -23.50
CA LEU A 211 -22.39 2.74 -22.91
C LEU A 211 -21.26 3.62 -23.45
N PHE A 212 -20.07 3.04 -23.63
CA PHE A 212 -18.88 3.77 -24.12
C PHE A 212 -18.67 3.63 -25.64
N THR A 213 -19.58 2.95 -26.36
CA THR A 213 -19.51 2.72 -27.82
C THR A 213 -18.19 2.09 -28.27
N LEU A 214 -17.70 1.11 -27.53
CA LEU A 214 -16.41 0.44 -27.78
C LEU A 214 -16.54 -0.73 -28.78
N GLY A 215 -17.76 -1.16 -29.12
CA GLY A 215 -18.00 -2.38 -29.87
C GLY A 215 -17.49 -3.59 -29.08
N ASN A 216 -16.63 -4.42 -29.67
CA ASN A 216 -16.07 -5.60 -28.98
C ASN A 216 -14.71 -5.34 -28.31
N LYS A 217 -14.31 -4.08 -28.12
CA LYS A 217 -13.05 -3.71 -27.46
C LYS A 217 -13.22 -3.63 -25.94
N ILE A 218 -12.12 -3.87 -25.24
CA ILE A 218 -12.01 -3.68 -23.80
C ILE A 218 -10.85 -2.74 -23.47
N SER A 219 -10.83 -2.16 -22.28
CA SER A 219 -9.71 -1.32 -21.83
C SER A 219 -8.46 -2.14 -21.52
N GLY A 220 -8.63 -3.38 -21.07
CA GLY A 220 -7.49 -4.25 -20.77
C GLY A 220 -7.89 -5.54 -20.07
N ILE A 221 -6.87 -6.34 -19.77
CA ILE A 221 -7.01 -7.59 -19.00
C ILE A 221 -6.26 -7.43 -17.70
N ARG A 222 -6.96 -7.56 -16.59
CA ARG A 222 -6.40 -7.49 -15.23
C ARG A 222 -5.84 -8.84 -14.84
N LEU A 223 -4.73 -8.85 -14.13
CA LEU A 223 -4.02 -10.05 -13.73
C LEU A 223 -3.92 -10.16 -12.22
N LYS A 224 -4.09 -11.38 -11.74
CA LYS A 224 -3.66 -11.83 -10.41
C LYS A 224 -2.46 -12.74 -10.58
N VAL A 225 -1.33 -12.37 -10.01
CA VAL A 225 -0.09 -13.13 -10.08
C VAL A 225 0.24 -13.78 -8.73
N GLU A 226 1.08 -14.81 -8.76
CA GLU A 226 1.42 -15.61 -7.60
C GLU A 226 2.07 -14.79 -6.49
N ASN A 227 3.01 -13.92 -6.84
CA ASN A 227 3.67 -13.02 -5.91
C ASN A 227 3.52 -11.58 -6.40
N LEU A 228 2.90 -10.79 -5.57
CA LEU A 228 2.64 -9.39 -5.84
C LEU A 228 3.90 -8.53 -6.01
N PHE A 229 4.97 -8.82 -5.25
CA PHE A 229 6.22 -8.06 -5.37
C PHE A 229 6.98 -8.37 -6.66
N ASP A 230 6.68 -9.51 -7.29
CA ASP A 230 7.22 -9.91 -8.60
C ASP A 230 6.30 -9.49 -9.76
N ALA A 231 5.19 -8.79 -9.47
CA ALA A 231 4.20 -8.40 -10.47
C ALA A 231 4.80 -7.65 -11.66
N ASN A 232 5.82 -6.80 -11.43
CA ASN A 232 6.51 -6.10 -12.51
C ASN A 232 7.23 -7.05 -13.46
N GLU A 233 7.99 -8.01 -12.92
CA GLU A 233 8.71 -9.02 -13.71
C GLU A 233 7.74 -9.91 -14.48
N ILE A 234 6.74 -10.47 -13.78
CA ILE A 234 5.72 -11.36 -14.39
C ILE A 234 4.96 -10.63 -15.50
N THR A 235 4.54 -9.38 -15.25
CA THR A 235 3.82 -8.58 -16.25
C THR A 235 4.66 -8.33 -17.49
N LYS A 236 5.96 -8.07 -17.31
CA LYS A 236 6.89 -7.90 -18.42
C LYS A 236 7.05 -9.20 -19.21
N ASP A 237 7.23 -10.34 -18.54
CA ASP A 237 7.36 -11.65 -19.19
C ASP A 237 6.10 -11.98 -19.99
N VAL A 238 4.91 -11.70 -19.44
CA VAL A 238 3.64 -11.88 -20.15
C VAL A 238 3.60 -10.99 -21.40
N VAL A 239 3.91 -9.68 -21.28
CA VAL A 239 3.91 -8.76 -22.41
C VAL A 239 4.90 -9.20 -23.49
N ASP A 240 6.11 -9.59 -23.11
CA ASP A 240 7.14 -10.07 -24.04
C ASP A 240 6.67 -11.34 -24.79
N SER A 241 5.91 -12.21 -24.14
CA SER A 241 5.33 -13.42 -24.77
C SER A 241 4.19 -13.11 -25.75
N LEU A 242 3.50 -12.00 -25.56
CA LEU A 242 2.39 -11.56 -26.43
C LEU A 242 2.87 -10.85 -27.69
N GLY A 243 4.10 -10.29 -27.66
CA GLY A 243 4.71 -9.57 -28.76
C GLY A 243 4.43 -8.06 -28.77
N ASN A 244 4.73 -7.42 -29.89
CA ASN A 244 4.63 -5.96 -30.01
C ASN A 244 3.17 -5.48 -29.99
N GLY A 245 2.94 -4.32 -29.39
CA GLY A 245 1.64 -3.64 -29.37
C GLY A 245 0.88 -3.79 -28.05
N TYR A 246 1.45 -4.50 -27.08
CA TYR A 246 0.87 -4.65 -25.75
C TYR A 246 1.74 -3.95 -24.71
N TYR A 247 1.09 -3.42 -23.68
CA TYR A 247 1.72 -2.75 -22.53
C TYR A 247 1.18 -3.34 -21.24
N GLY A 248 2.08 -3.56 -20.30
CA GLY A 248 1.73 -4.01 -18.96
C GLY A 248 2.00 -2.91 -17.95
N VAL A 249 1.09 -2.72 -17.04
CA VAL A 249 1.22 -1.78 -15.92
C VAL A 249 0.99 -2.54 -14.63
N ASP A 250 2.00 -2.59 -13.77
CA ASP A 250 1.89 -3.21 -12.45
C ASP A 250 1.34 -2.23 -11.40
N TRP A 251 0.93 -2.76 -10.25
CA TRP A 251 0.36 -1.98 -9.16
C TRP A 251 1.33 -0.92 -8.59
N MET A 252 2.66 -1.17 -8.62
CA MET A 252 3.64 -0.21 -8.13
C MET A 252 3.72 1.01 -9.05
N GLN A 253 3.59 0.82 -10.36
CA GLN A 253 3.52 1.90 -11.33
C GLN A 253 2.20 2.68 -11.21
N GLN A 254 1.07 1.98 -10.99
CA GLN A 254 -0.22 2.62 -10.74
C GLN A 254 -0.19 3.48 -9.47
N GLN A 255 0.45 2.96 -8.41
CA GLN A 255 0.54 3.60 -7.09
C GLN A 255 1.89 4.29 -6.84
N LYS A 256 2.54 4.78 -7.90
CA LYS A 256 3.89 5.38 -7.81
C LYS A 256 4.02 6.49 -6.77
N HIS A 257 2.98 7.29 -6.56
CA HIS A 257 2.98 8.36 -5.56
C HIS A 257 2.98 7.79 -4.14
N PHE A 258 2.20 6.75 -3.89
CA PHE A 258 2.16 6.03 -2.62
C PHE A 258 3.50 5.35 -2.32
N ILE A 259 4.05 4.60 -3.28
CA ILE A 259 5.37 3.94 -3.16
C ILE A 259 6.47 4.98 -2.90
N ARG A 260 6.42 6.13 -3.59
CA ARG A 260 7.38 7.23 -3.35
C ARG A 260 7.26 7.80 -1.94
N ALA A 261 6.03 7.98 -1.43
CA ALA A 261 5.80 8.44 -0.07
C ALA A 261 6.37 7.46 0.97
N LEU A 262 6.14 6.14 0.81
CA LEU A 262 6.72 5.10 1.67
C LEU A 262 8.25 5.10 1.66
N ASN A 263 8.88 5.30 0.50
CA ASN A 263 10.34 5.37 0.39
C ASN A 263 10.91 6.62 1.06
N LEU A 264 10.26 7.78 0.91
CA LEU A 264 10.66 9.01 1.61
C LEU A 264 10.54 8.85 3.12
N GLU A 265 9.46 8.23 3.58
CA GLU A 265 9.25 7.94 5.00
C GLU A 265 10.36 7.05 5.57
N LYS A 266 10.71 5.94 4.89
CA LYS A 266 11.84 5.08 5.28
C LYS A 266 13.16 5.85 5.36
N GLN A 267 13.42 6.76 4.43
CA GLN A 267 14.61 7.61 4.46
C GLN A 267 14.60 8.56 5.67
N MET A 268 13.46 9.19 5.96
CA MET A 268 13.32 10.07 7.13
C MET A 268 13.54 9.30 8.44
N ILE A 269 12.95 8.11 8.57
CA ILE A 269 13.17 7.24 9.73
C ILE A 269 14.65 6.88 9.87
N ALA A 270 15.35 6.53 8.79
CA ALA A 270 16.77 6.21 8.80
C ALA A 270 17.64 7.39 9.27
N ILE A 271 17.31 8.62 8.87
CA ILE A 271 17.99 9.84 9.30
C ILE A 271 17.76 10.07 10.80
N ILE A 272 16.52 9.99 11.26
CA ILE A 272 16.18 10.16 12.69
C ILE A 272 16.88 9.10 13.53
N LEU A 273 16.89 7.84 13.08
CA LEU A 273 17.58 6.74 13.74
C LEU A 273 19.08 7.01 13.85
N SER A 274 19.71 7.46 12.76
CA SER A 274 21.14 7.81 12.76
C SER A 274 21.45 8.93 13.76
N LEU A 275 20.58 9.94 13.86
CA LEU A 275 20.74 11.03 14.82
C LEU A 275 20.62 10.55 16.28
N ILE A 276 19.64 9.68 16.56
CA ILE A 276 19.46 9.09 17.90
C ILE A 276 20.69 8.26 18.30
N ILE A 277 21.22 7.46 17.37
CA ILE A 277 22.45 6.67 17.59
C ILE A 277 23.65 7.60 17.86
N ALA A 278 23.78 8.69 17.12
CA ALA A 278 24.86 9.67 17.34
C ALA A 278 24.77 10.32 18.71
N VAL A 279 23.57 10.72 19.15
CA VAL A 279 23.34 11.29 20.50
C VAL A 279 23.63 10.25 21.57
N ALA A 280 23.22 9.00 21.39
CA ALA A 280 23.49 7.92 22.32
C ALA A 280 25.02 7.66 22.46
N ALA A 281 25.72 7.61 21.32
CA ALA A 281 27.18 7.44 21.32
C ALA A 281 27.87 8.59 22.03
N PHE A 282 27.46 9.85 21.80
CA PHE A 282 27.99 11.02 22.49
C PHE A 282 27.76 10.96 24.01
N ASN A 283 26.56 10.55 24.44
CA ASN A 283 26.25 10.35 25.87
C ASN A 283 27.15 9.29 26.52
N ILE A 284 27.36 8.15 25.84
CA ILE A 284 28.23 7.08 26.35
C ILE A 284 29.67 7.58 26.49
N VAL A 285 30.20 8.26 25.46
CA VAL A 285 31.56 8.82 25.51
C VAL A 285 31.68 9.83 26.63
N SER A 286 30.74 10.76 26.77
CA SER A 286 30.73 11.77 27.83
C SER A 286 30.71 11.14 29.24
N MET A 287 29.89 10.09 29.43
CA MET A 287 29.80 9.33 30.66
C MET A 287 31.14 8.63 30.97
N MET A 288 31.76 7.99 29.97
CA MET A 288 33.04 7.31 30.14
C MET A 288 34.15 8.31 30.54
N VAL A 289 34.25 9.47 29.87
CA VAL A 289 35.20 10.53 30.19
C VAL A 289 34.98 11.02 31.62
N MET A 290 33.73 11.22 32.04
CA MET A 290 33.39 11.63 33.39
C MET A 290 33.82 10.60 34.44
N VAL A 291 33.51 9.31 34.25
CA VAL A 291 33.89 8.21 35.16
C VAL A 291 35.41 8.10 35.27
N VAL A 292 36.12 8.15 34.12
CA VAL A 292 37.60 8.09 34.11
C VAL A 292 38.21 9.30 34.84
N THR A 293 37.68 10.51 34.62
CA THR A 293 38.16 11.73 35.29
C THR A 293 37.93 11.67 36.78
N ASP A 294 36.78 11.16 37.23
CA ASP A 294 36.47 10.99 38.65
C ASP A 294 37.39 9.97 39.36
N LYS A 295 37.81 8.93 38.62
CA LYS A 295 38.71 7.88 39.09
C LYS A 295 40.20 8.17 38.86
N LYS A 296 40.56 9.35 38.35
CA LYS A 296 41.95 9.71 37.99
C LYS A 296 42.93 9.55 39.15
N SER A 297 42.51 9.89 40.37
CA SER A 297 43.34 9.73 41.59
C SER A 297 43.56 8.25 41.90
N ASP A 298 42.51 7.44 41.84
CA ASP A 298 42.60 6.00 42.13
C ASP A 298 43.47 5.28 41.07
N ILE A 299 43.34 5.68 39.82
CA ILE A 299 44.18 5.20 38.72
C ILE A 299 45.64 5.58 38.91
N ALA A 300 45.93 6.80 39.40
CA ALA A 300 47.29 7.24 39.69
C ALA A 300 47.93 6.38 40.79
N ILE A 301 47.20 6.05 41.86
CA ILE A 301 47.64 5.15 42.91
C ILE A 301 47.99 3.76 42.40
N LEU A 302 47.11 3.18 41.56
CA LEU A 302 47.35 1.86 40.96
C LEU A 302 48.60 1.87 40.05
N ARG A 303 48.84 2.96 39.33
CA ARG A 303 50.05 3.12 38.51
C ARG A 303 51.33 3.23 39.36
N THR A 304 51.28 3.92 40.49
CA THR A 304 52.43 3.98 41.40
C THR A 304 52.74 2.64 42.08
N LEU A 305 51.73 1.79 42.23
CA LEU A 305 51.83 0.40 42.67
C LEU A 305 52.30 -0.59 41.56
N GLY A 306 52.65 -0.09 40.39
CA GLY A 306 53.23 -0.89 39.28
C GLY A 306 52.27 -1.49 38.30
N MET A 307 50.98 -1.13 38.32
CA MET A 307 50.02 -1.60 37.30
C MET A 307 50.30 -0.93 35.95
N THR A 308 50.32 -1.74 34.89
CA THR A 308 50.49 -1.24 33.51
C THR A 308 49.18 -0.66 32.97
N PRO A 309 49.22 0.31 32.01
CA PRO A 309 48.00 0.90 31.42
C PRO A 309 47.05 -0.11 30.80
N LYS A 310 47.54 -1.30 30.39
CA LYS A 310 46.69 -2.36 29.82
C LYS A 310 45.96 -3.19 30.88
N ARG A 311 46.35 -3.08 32.16
CA ARG A 311 45.74 -3.81 33.29
C ARG A 311 44.79 -2.94 34.10
N ILE A 312 44.83 -1.63 33.91
CA ILE A 312 43.88 -0.64 34.43
C ILE A 312 42.72 -0.46 33.50
#